data_cf590264d0ae97c7a4c173930ddd0420
#
_entry.id   cf590264d0ae97c7a4c173930ddd0420
#
_cell.length_a   1.000
_cell.length_b   1.000
_cell.length_c   1.000
_cell.angle_alpha   90.00
_cell.angle_beta   90.00
_cell.angle_gamma   90.00
#
_symmetry.space_group_name_H-M   'P 1'
#
loop_
_entity.id
_entity.type
_entity.pdbx_description
1 polymer ?
#
loop_
_entity_poly.entity_id
_entity_poly.type
_entity_poly.pdbx_seq_one_letter_code
_entity_poly.pdbx_strand_id
1 'polypeptide(L)'
;GMGIEGVPADFIEKWICYFSNLSSINWGAFAIGALSLLIIIFTPKVSKKIPGSLVAIIIMTLVVWLLKEFTNFEFVNSIKTIGDLYELPSGIPAPKLPEMNLAEGETIWSVIRSLMPAAFTIAMLGAIESLLSAMVADGVIADKHNSNTELIGQGIANVVVPFFGGIPATGAIARTMTNINNGGRTPVAGIVHALILMLVLLFMGPLVGLIPMPCLAAVLIIVAYNMSGWRTFVSLYKGPKSDFAVLMTTFVLTVIFDLTIAIEIGLLLAVVLFLKRTSESVEIKHFHDEIDPNQELDIKINTEEKLSIPEGVDVYEIDGPYFFGIANKFEEVMSRISKKPKVRIIRMRRVPFMDSTGIHNLEVLIEQSKKEGVQIVLSGVNPNV
;
A
#
# COMPACT_ATOMS: atom_id res chain seq x y z
N GLY A 1 21.99 -13.83 18.24
CA GLY A 1 21.17 -14.80 18.17
C GLY A 1 21.38 -16.20 18.68
N MET A 2 20.82 -17.16 18.00
CA MET A 2 20.87 -18.57 18.34
C MET A 2 22.01 -19.32 17.66
N GLY A 3 22.76 -18.70 16.74
CA GLY A 3 23.87 -19.36 16.02
C GLY A 3 23.44 -20.53 15.12
N ILE A 4 22.18 -20.53 14.65
CA ILE A 4 21.63 -21.59 13.83
C ILE A 4 22.05 -21.36 12.39
N GLU A 5 22.72 -22.35 11.78
CA GLU A 5 23.04 -22.33 10.36
C GLU A 5 21.88 -22.93 9.55
N GLY A 6 21.61 -22.39 8.36
CA GLY A 6 20.59 -22.93 7.45
C GLY A 6 19.14 -22.68 7.91
N VAL A 7 18.84 -21.51 8.48
CA VAL A 7 17.46 -21.16 8.86
C VAL A 7 16.58 -21.12 7.58
N PRO A 8 15.45 -21.85 7.54
CA PRO A 8 14.53 -21.84 6.41
C PRO A 8 14.04 -20.45 6.05
N ALA A 9 13.74 -20.21 4.77
CA ALA A 9 13.21 -18.94 4.29
C ALA A 9 11.74 -18.77 4.67
N ASP A 10 10.97 -19.86 4.66
CA ASP A 10 9.54 -19.84 4.93
C ASP A 10 9.20 -19.49 6.37
N PHE A 11 8.18 -18.67 6.56
CA PHE A 11 7.80 -18.13 7.86
C PHE A 11 7.48 -19.23 8.89
N ILE A 12 6.68 -20.22 8.52
CA ILE A 12 6.26 -21.30 9.44
C ILE A 12 7.44 -22.19 9.80
N GLU A 13 8.23 -22.61 8.83
CA GLU A 13 9.41 -23.44 9.06
C GLU A 13 10.48 -22.71 9.90
N LYS A 14 10.63 -21.41 9.66
CA LYS A 14 11.50 -20.53 10.46
C LYS A 14 11.13 -20.53 11.93
N TRP A 15 9.85 -20.40 12.26
CA TRP A 15 9.37 -20.43 13.63
C TRP A 15 9.53 -21.81 14.26
N ILE A 16 9.25 -22.89 13.52
CA ILE A 16 9.51 -24.26 14.00
C ILE A 16 10.99 -24.44 14.33
N CYS A 17 11.89 -23.96 13.44
CA CYS A 17 13.33 -24.01 13.66
C CYS A 17 13.75 -23.23 14.92
N TYR A 18 13.20 -22.04 15.15
CA TYR A 18 13.49 -21.26 16.35
C TYR A 18 13.00 -21.93 17.63
N PHE A 19 11.79 -22.47 17.64
CA PHE A 19 11.24 -23.15 18.81
C PHE A 19 11.99 -24.45 19.13
N SER A 20 12.44 -25.17 18.10
CA SER A 20 13.23 -26.39 18.27
C SER A 20 14.63 -26.15 18.84
N ASN A 21 15.17 -24.93 18.68
CA ASN A 21 16.52 -24.55 19.08
C ASN A 21 16.56 -23.52 20.22
N LEU A 22 15.54 -23.46 21.07
CA LEU A 22 15.49 -22.53 22.21
C LEU A 22 16.66 -22.69 23.18
N SER A 23 17.20 -23.90 23.28
CA SER A 23 18.36 -24.19 24.14
C SER A 23 19.67 -23.52 23.68
N SER A 24 19.74 -23.11 22.39
CA SER A 24 20.93 -22.45 21.82
C SER A 24 20.93 -20.93 21.97
N ILE A 25 20.04 -20.37 22.81
CA ILE A 25 19.96 -18.92 23.01
C ILE A 25 21.26 -18.38 23.61
N ASN A 26 21.87 -17.42 22.92
CA ASN A 26 22.99 -16.66 23.47
C ASN A 26 22.46 -15.58 24.41
N TRP A 27 22.59 -15.83 25.71
CA TRP A 27 22.09 -14.92 26.75
C TRP A 27 22.79 -13.56 26.74
N GLY A 28 24.07 -13.50 26.32
CA GLY A 28 24.79 -12.24 26.15
C GLY A 28 24.18 -11.39 25.06
N ALA A 29 23.91 -11.98 23.89
CA ALA A 29 23.23 -11.31 22.78
C ALA A 29 21.80 -10.86 23.19
N PHE A 30 21.07 -11.70 23.93
CA PHE A 30 19.76 -11.35 24.46
C PHE A 30 19.81 -10.16 25.43
N ALA A 31 20.75 -10.14 26.37
CA ALA A 31 20.91 -9.03 27.29
C ALA A 31 21.23 -7.70 26.58
N ILE A 32 22.14 -7.72 25.60
CA ILE A 32 22.45 -6.54 24.78
C ILE A 32 21.22 -6.05 24.01
N GLY A 33 20.47 -6.96 23.40
CA GLY A 33 19.22 -6.61 22.71
C GLY A 33 18.18 -5.99 23.64
N ALA A 34 17.97 -6.60 24.83
CA ALA A 34 17.04 -6.09 25.83
C ALA A 34 17.43 -4.70 26.36
N LEU A 35 18.72 -4.50 26.67
CA LEU A 35 19.24 -3.19 27.07
C LEU A 35 19.08 -2.14 25.97
N SER A 36 19.34 -2.52 24.71
CA SER A 36 19.11 -1.64 23.56
C SER A 36 17.65 -1.23 23.46
N LEU A 37 16.71 -2.16 23.62
CA LEU A 37 15.26 -1.86 23.63
C LEU A 37 14.91 -0.89 24.75
N LEU A 38 15.41 -1.10 25.95
CA LEU A 38 15.18 -0.18 27.07
C LEU A 38 15.69 1.23 26.75
N ILE A 39 16.91 1.36 26.24
CA ILE A 39 17.47 2.65 25.85
C ILE A 39 16.58 3.33 24.82
N ILE A 40 16.14 2.62 23.76
CA ILE A 40 15.30 3.19 22.71
C ILE A 40 13.96 3.68 23.25
N ILE A 41 13.33 2.91 24.17
CA ILE A 41 12.03 3.25 24.74
C ILE A 41 12.12 4.43 25.73
N PHE A 42 13.21 4.51 26.50
CA PHE A 42 13.35 5.54 27.53
C PHE A 42 13.94 6.85 27.00
N THR A 43 14.77 6.83 25.96
CA THR A 43 15.40 8.04 25.39
C THR A 43 14.40 9.15 25.05
N PRO A 44 13.24 8.89 24.42
CA PRO A 44 12.27 9.95 24.11
C PRO A 44 11.63 10.59 25.36
N LYS A 45 11.68 9.93 26.51
CA LYS A 45 11.21 10.48 27.80
C LYS A 45 12.20 11.50 28.38
N VAL A 46 13.49 11.35 28.06
CA VAL A 46 14.57 12.25 28.50
C VAL A 46 14.76 13.38 27.50
N SER A 47 14.81 13.08 26.22
CA SER A 47 14.97 14.08 25.16
C SER A 47 14.20 13.67 23.89
N LYS A 48 13.28 14.54 23.47
CA LYS A 48 12.54 14.35 22.21
C LYS A 48 13.34 14.73 20.96
N LYS A 49 14.51 15.37 21.12
CA LYS A 49 15.32 15.86 19.99
C LYS A 49 16.28 14.79 19.47
N ILE A 50 16.64 13.79 20.28
CA ILE A 50 17.65 12.79 19.93
C ILE A 50 16.94 11.45 19.66
N PRO A 51 17.15 10.83 18.49
CA PRO A 51 16.57 9.52 18.18
C PRO A 51 17.09 8.44 19.13
N GLY A 52 16.19 7.73 19.80
CA GLY A 52 16.55 6.68 20.77
C GLY A 52 17.38 5.55 20.17
N SER A 53 17.13 5.21 18.89
CA SER A 53 17.91 4.22 18.15
C SER A 53 19.38 4.62 17.98
N LEU A 54 19.66 5.90 17.69
CA LEU A 54 21.03 6.40 17.59
C LEU A 54 21.77 6.32 18.92
N VAL A 55 21.10 6.72 20.01
CA VAL A 55 21.68 6.63 21.37
C VAL A 55 21.98 5.19 21.73
N ALA A 56 21.07 4.26 21.46
CA ALA A 56 21.26 2.84 21.73
C ALA A 56 22.45 2.28 20.93
N ILE A 57 22.57 2.60 19.63
CA ILE A 57 23.68 2.16 18.79
C ILE A 57 25.02 2.65 19.38
N ILE A 58 25.14 3.93 19.67
CA ILE A 58 26.38 4.51 20.18
C ILE A 58 26.76 3.89 21.54
N ILE A 59 25.83 3.89 22.48
CA ILE A 59 26.10 3.36 23.84
C ILE A 59 26.43 1.87 23.80
N MET A 60 25.63 1.07 23.10
CA MET A 60 25.83 -0.37 23.10
C MET A 60 27.06 -0.80 22.29
N THR A 61 27.42 -0.07 21.24
CA THR A 61 28.69 -0.27 20.52
C THR A 61 29.87 -0.01 21.44
N LEU A 62 29.84 1.11 22.19
CA LEU A 62 30.89 1.45 23.12
C LEU A 62 30.98 0.39 24.26
N VAL A 63 29.85 -0.01 24.85
CA VAL A 63 29.80 -1.01 25.92
C VAL A 63 30.33 -2.35 25.42
N VAL A 64 29.89 -2.85 24.27
CA VAL A 64 30.37 -4.15 23.78
C VAL A 64 31.83 -4.09 23.37
N TRP A 65 32.29 -2.98 22.77
CA TRP A 65 33.72 -2.79 22.46
C TRP A 65 34.59 -2.78 23.74
N LEU A 66 34.21 -2.00 24.75
CA LEU A 66 34.92 -1.99 26.07
C LEU A 66 34.90 -3.36 26.70
N LEU A 67 33.79 -4.04 26.73
CA LEU A 67 33.70 -5.38 27.30
C LEU A 67 34.59 -6.40 26.57
N LYS A 68 34.65 -6.36 25.23
CA LYS A 68 35.52 -7.23 24.43
C LYS A 68 37.01 -6.92 24.66
N GLU A 69 37.37 -5.64 24.84
CA GLU A 69 38.75 -5.22 25.02
C GLU A 69 39.27 -5.50 26.47
N PHE A 70 38.45 -5.24 27.49
CA PHE A 70 38.86 -5.30 28.88
C PHE A 70 38.45 -6.59 29.62
N THR A 71 37.60 -7.42 29.00
CA THR A 71 37.13 -8.65 29.63
C THR A 71 37.20 -9.84 28.68
N ASN A 72 37.72 -10.97 29.16
CA ASN A 72 37.79 -12.21 28.38
C ASN A 72 36.59 -13.13 28.69
N PHE A 73 35.40 -12.55 28.93
CA PHE A 73 34.21 -13.36 29.16
C PHE A 73 33.75 -13.99 27.85
N GLU A 74 33.65 -15.31 27.83
CA GLU A 74 33.28 -16.11 26.65
C GLU A 74 31.92 -15.68 26.08
N PHE A 75 30.95 -15.32 26.94
CA PHE A 75 29.64 -14.84 26.51
C PHE A 75 29.68 -13.48 25.82
N VAL A 76 30.66 -12.60 26.08
CA VAL A 76 30.84 -11.32 25.43
C VAL A 76 31.50 -11.51 24.05
N ASN A 77 32.49 -12.39 23.97
CA ASN A 77 33.21 -12.71 22.74
C ASN A 77 32.30 -13.41 21.74
N SER A 78 31.25 -14.09 22.20
CA SER A 78 30.24 -14.70 21.32
C SER A 78 29.26 -13.70 20.68
N ILE A 79 29.23 -12.42 21.10
CA ILE A 79 28.39 -11.40 20.55
C ILE A 79 28.94 -10.98 19.17
N LYS A 80 28.20 -11.29 18.11
CA LYS A 80 28.57 -10.91 16.75
C LYS A 80 28.31 -9.43 16.49
N THR A 81 29.24 -8.79 15.81
CA THR A 81 29.14 -7.41 15.30
C THR A 81 28.91 -7.43 13.78
N ILE A 82 28.64 -6.28 13.17
CA ILE A 82 28.50 -6.17 11.71
C ILE A 82 29.78 -6.65 11.02
N GLY A 83 30.96 -6.20 11.49
CA GLY A 83 32.25 -6.56 10.91
C GLY A 83 32.62 -8.03 11.06
N ASP A 84 32.02 -8.75 12.06
CA ASP A 84 32.21 -10.19 12.22
C ASP A 84 31.42 -11.02 11.19
N LEU A 85 30.39 -10.42 10.58
CA LEU A 85 29.47 -11.12 9.67
C LEU A 85 29.56 -10.61 8.23
N TYR A 86 29.91 -9.36 8.02
CA TYR A 86 29.85 -8.70 6.71
C TYR A 86 31.13 -7.88 6.46
N GLU A 87 31.69 -8.01 5.29
CA GLU A 87 32.73 -7.10 4.82
C GLU A 87 32.06 -5.79 4.35
N LEU A 88 32.34 -4.70 5.04
CA LEU A 88 31.83 -3.40 4.64
C LEU A 88 32.64 -2.86 3.45
N PRO A 89 31.99 -2.46 2.35
CA PRO A 89 32.70 -1.90 1.21
C PRO A 89 33.40 -0.60 1.62
N SER A 90 34.68 -0.54 1.32
CA SER A 90 35.49 0.67 1.50
C SER A 90 35.68 1.34 0.13
N GLY A 91 35.04 2.50 -0.05
CA GLY A 91 35.20 3.28 -1.27
C GLY A 91 33.89 3.74 -1.89
N ILE A 92 33.99 4.60 -2.88
CA ILE A 92 32.82 5.09 -3.63
C ILE A 92 32.34 3.97 -4.55
N PRO A 93 31.05 3.60 -4.53
CA PRO A 93 30.50 2.61 -5.46
C PRO A 93 30.76 3.07 -6.91
N ALA A 94 31.57 2.32 -7.65
CA ALA A 94 31.78 2.59 -9.07
C ALA A 94 30.62 2.02 -9.88
N PRO A 95 30.17 2.71 -10.95
CA PRO A 95 29.13 2.18 -11.81
C PRO A 95 29.61 0.90 -12.50
N LYS A 96 28.81 -0.19 -12.35
CA LYS A 96 29.04 -1.48 -12.98
C LYS A 96 27.75 -1.94 -13.65
N LEU A 97 27.88 -2.63 -14.77
CA LEU A 97 26.73 -3.35 -15.32
C LEU A 97 26.36 -4.49 -14.37
N PRO A 98 25.07 -4.70 -14.10
CA PRO A 98 24.62 -5.86 -13.32
C PRO A 98 25.12 -7.16 -14.00
N GLU A 99 25.81 -7.98 -13.25
CA GLU A 99 26.28 -9.28 -13.73
C GLU A 99 25.11 -10.26 -13.73
N MET A 100 24.78 -10.79 -14.89
CA MET A 100 23.81 -11.87 -15.03
C MET A 100 24.55 -13.20 -15.03
N ASN A 101 24.50 -13.93 -13.91
CA ASN A 101 24.97 -15.29 -13.85
C ASN A 101 23.86 -16.22 -14.38
N LEU A 102 23.93 -16.53 -15.68
CA LEU A 102 23.03 -17.49 -16.32
C LEU A 102 23.46 -18.91 -15.96
N ALA A 103 22.55 -19.73 -15.44
CA ALA A 103 22.79 -21.15 -15.27
C ALA A 103 22.87 -21.85 -16.64
N GLU A 104 23.50 -23.04 -16.69
CA GLU A 104 23.61 -23.81 -17.94
C GLU A 104 22.20 -24.11 -18.50
N GLY A 105 21.95 -23.64 -19.74
CA GLY A 105 20.65 -23.80 -20.43
C GLY A 105 19.63 -22.67 -20.21
N GLU A 106 19.92 -21.68 -19.38
CA GLU A 106 19.06 -20.50 -19.23
C GLU A 106 19.31 -19.47 -20.32
N THR A 107 18.23 -18.87 -20.79
CA THR A 107 18.29 -17.71 -21.69
C THR A 107 17.94 -16.43 -20.93
N ILE A 108 18.45 -15.28 -21.38
CA ILE A 108 18.13 -13.97 -20.82
C ILE A 108 16.59 -13.80 -20.72
N TRP A 109 15.86 -14.30 -21.73
CA TRP A 109 14.40 -14.20 -21.76
C TRP A 109 13.71 -15.04 -20.67
N SER A 110 14.23 -16.25 -20.35
CA SER A 110 13.70 -17.07 -19.27
C SER A 110 13.90 -16.40 -17.90
N VAL A 111 15.06 -15.79 -17.70
CA VAL A 111 15.37 -15.03 -16.46
C VAL A 111 14.47 -13.79 -16.32
N ILE A 112 14.31 -13.01 -17.39
CA ILE A 112 13.38 -11.86 -17.37
C ILE A 112 11.97 -12.33 -17.01
N ARG A 113 11.48 -13.41 -17.62
CA ARG A 113 10.14 -13.93 -17.36
C ARG A 113 9.96 -14.40 -15.92
N SER A 114 10.96 -15.03 -15.33
CA SER A 114 10.91 -15.51 -13.95
C SER A 114 10.95 -14.36 -12.93
N LEU A 115 11.65 -13.26 -13.24
CA LEU A 115 11.75 -12.09 -12.36
C LEU A 115 10.58 -11.11 -12.51
N MET A 116 9.78 -11.20 -13.57
CA MET A 116 8.71 -10.24 -13.87
C MET A 116 7.68 -10.08 -12.73
N PRO A 117 7.16 -11.16 -12.09
CA PRO A 117 6.21 -11.01 -10.98
C PRO A 117 6.82 -10.25 -9.79
N ALA A 118 8.03 -10.60 -9.40
CA ALA A 118 8.73 -9.91 -8.32
C ALA A 118 9.02 -8.44 -8.66
N ALA A 119 9.46 -8.17 -9.90
CA ALA A 119 9.69 -6.81 -10.36
C ALA A 119 8.41 -5.95 -10.36
N PHE A 120 7.29 -6.52 -10.81
CA PHE A 120 5.99 -5.86 -10.76
C PHE A 120 5.56 -5.55 -9.33
N THR A 121 5.69 -6.51 -8.42
CA THR A 121 5.35 -6.33 -7.00
C THR A 121 6.19 -5.22 -6.36
N ILE A 122 7.50 -5.23 -6.58
CA ILE A 122 8.41 -4.20 -6.05
C ILE A 122 8.05 -2.82 -6.63
N ALA A 123 7.74 -2.74 -7.92
CA ALA A 123 7.33 -1.50 -8.58
C ALA A 123 6.01 -0.95 -7.98
N MET A 124 5.02 -1.82 -7.78
CA MET A 124 3.74 -1.44 -7.17
C MET A 124 3.91 -0.98 -5.72
N LEU A 125 4.70 -1.72 -4.92
CA LEU A 125 5.02 -1.32 -3.55
C LEU A 125 5.72 0.03 -3.51
N GLY A 126 6.76 0.22 -4.32
CA GLY A 126 7.49 1.47 -4.40
C GLY A 126 6.60 2.65 -4.80
N ALA A 127 5.73 2.46 -5.78
CA ALA A 127 4.80 3.49 -6.23
C ALA A 127 3.78 3.86 -5.14
N ILE A 128 3.14 2.86 -4.51
CA ILE A 128 2.13 3.08 -3.47
C ILE A 128 2.75 3.78 -2.26
N GLU A 129 3.90 3.30 -1.78
CA GLU A 129 4.54 3.84 -0.58
C GLU A 129 5.07 5.27 -0.81
N SER A 130 5.66 5.54 -1.98
CA SER A 130 6.10 6.88 -2.35
C SER A 130 4.95 7.88 -2.40
N LEU A 131 3.84 7.53 -3.07
CA LEU A 131 2.65 8.37 -3.15
C LEU A 131 1.97 8.56 -1.79
N LEU A 132 1.90 7.52 -0.95
CA LEU A 132 1.38 7.63 0.40
C LEU A 132 2.24 8.58 1.24
N SER A 133 3.57 8.48 1.15
CA SER A 133 4.48 9.39 1.84
C SER A 133 4.28 10.84 1.40
N ALA A 134 4.11 11.06 0.10
CA ALA A 134 3.85 12.39 -0.45
C ALA A 134 2.48 12.95 -0.02
N MET A 135 1.42 12.14 -0.06
CA MET A 135 0.08 12.55 0.39
C MET A 135 0.03 12.90 1.88
N VAL A 136 0.72 12.13 2.73
CA VAL A 136 0.81 12.42 4.16
C VAL A 136 1.59 13.72 4.39
N ALA A 137 2.67 13.95 3.63
CA ALA A 137 3.42 15.20 3.67
C ALA A 137 2.54 16.39 3.28
N ASP A 138 1.79 16.31 2.19
CA ASP A 138 0.86 17.35 1.73
C ASP A 138 -0.13 17.76 2.82
N GLY A 139 -0.71 16.76 3.49
CA GLY A 139 -1.67 17.02 4.59
C GLY A 139 -1.07 17.76 5.78
N VAL A 140 0.24 17.63 6.00
CA VAL A 140 0.92 18.28 7.14
C VAL A 140 1.45 19.67 6.78
N ILE A 141 1.98 19.84 5.55
CA ILE A 141 2.54 21.13 5.11
C ILE A 141 1.53 22.03 4.41
N ALA A 142 0.31 21.54 4.18
CA ALA A 142 -0.76 22.22 3.45
C ALA A 142 -0.35 22.64 2.01
N ASP A 143 0.33 21.72 1.31
CA ASP A 143 0.77 21.88 -0.08
C ASP A 143 0.26 20.69 -0.92
N LYS A 144 0.56 20.68 -2.22
CA LYS A 144 0.19 19.59 -3.15
C LYS A 144 1.38 19.16 -3.96
N HIS A 145 1.69 17.86 -3.92
CA HIS A 145 2.70 17.27 -4.77
C HIS A 145 2.13 16.93 -6.17
N ASN A 146 3.01 16.75 -7.14
CA ASN A 146 2.67 16.20 -8.44
C ASN A 146 2.96 14.69 -8.47
N SER A 147 1.91 13.87 -8.37
CA SER A 147 2.03 12.41 -8.30
C SER A 147 2.76 11.79 -9.50
N ASN A 148 2.54 12.32 -10.70
CA ASN A 148 3.23 11.82 -11.90
C ASN A 148 4.72 12.11 -11.86
N THR A 149 5.11 13.32 -11.45
CA THR A 149 6.52 13.71 -11.32
C THR A 149 7.22 12.89 -10.24
N GLU A 150 6.54 12.63 -9.12
CA GLU A 150 7.04 11.77 -8.04
C GLU A 150 7.33 10.35 -8.54
N LEU A 151 6.36 9.73 -9.23
CA LEU A 151 6.52 8.39 -9.79
C LEU A 151 7.63 8.32 -10.86
N ILE A 152 7.75 9.34 -11.73
CA ILE A 152 8.82 9.41 -12.72
C ILE A 152 10.18 9.49 -12.01
N GLY A 153 10.32 10.37 -11.01
CA GLY A 153 11.54 10.52 -10.22
C GLY A 153 11.94 9.21 -9.53
N GLN A 154 10.97 8.55 -8.89
CA GLN A 154 11.15 7.26 -8.24
C GLN A 154 11.57 6.17 -9.24
N GLY A 155 10.94 6.13 -10.41
CA GLY A 155 11.29 5.19 -11.49
C GLY A 155 12.70 5.40 -12.00
N ILE A 156 13.10 6.63 -12.30
CA ILE A 156 14.47 6.96 -12.75
C ILE A 156 15.50 6.56 -11.68
N ALA A 157 15.24 6.87 -10.41
CA ALA A 157 16.14 6.50 -9.32
C ALA A 157 16.34 4.98 -9.26
N ASN A 158 15.26 4.20 -9.34
CA ASN A 158 15.30 2.73 -9.28
C ASN A 158 15.92 2.07 -10.54
N VAL A 159 15.93 2.74 -11.67
CA VAL A 159 16.67 2.31 -12.86
C VAL A 159 18.18 2.54 -12.70
N VAL A 160 18.57 3.64 -12.05
CA VAL A 160 19.98 4.03 -11.88
C VAL A 160 20.66 3.27 -10.74
N VAL A 161 19.96 3.03 -9.64
CA VAL A 161 20.52 2.41 -8.41
C VAL A 161 21.24 1.07 -8.65
N PRO A 162 20.74 0.12 -9.46
CA PRO A 162 21.39 -1.17 -9.70
C PRO A 162 22.79 -1.04 -10.35
N PHE A 163 23.02 0.01 -11.15
CA PHE A 163 24.35 0.25 -11.74
C PHE A 163 25.43 0.60 -10.71
N PHE A 164 25.02 1.00 -9.52
CA PHE A 164 25.91 1.26 -8.39
C PHE A 164 25.87 0.16 -7.33
N GLY A 165 25.29 -1.01 -7.66
CA GLY A 165 25.17 -2.13 -6.75
C GLY A 165 24.12 -1.95 -5.66
N GLY A 166 23.21 -0.98 -5.81
CA GLY A 166 22.11 -0.74 -4.86
C GLY A 166 20.90 -1.61 -5.16
N ILE A 167 20.02 -1.70 -4.17
CA ILE A 167 18.72 -2.38 -4.26
C ILE A 167 17.60 -1.36 -4.49
N PRO A 168 16.43 -1.76 -4.99
CA PRO A 168 15.27 -0.87 -5.14
C PRO A 168 14.92 -0.14 -3.84
N ALA A 169 14.58 1.14 -3.96
CA ALA A 169 14.26 2.01 -2.83
C ALA A 169 12.98 2.79 -3.10
N THR A 170 12.30 3.21 -2.02
CA THR A 170 11.10 4.03 -2.08
C THR A 170 11.07 5.06 -0.96
N GLY A 171 10.10 5.97 -0.99
CA GLY A 171 9.83 6.90 0.09
C GLY A 171 9.40 6.17 1.37
N ALA A 172 9.70 6.76 2.54
CA ALA A 172 9.30 6.21 3.83
C ALA A 172 8.54 7.26 4.63
N ILE A 173 7.27 6.98 4.95
CA ILE A 173 6.36 7.91 5.65
C ILE A 173 6.97 8.43 6.94
N ALA A 174 7.49 7.54 7.80
CA ALA A 174 8.06 7.91 9.09
C ALA A 174 9.28 8.84 8.97
N ARG A 175 10.15 8.60 7.96
CA ARG A 175 11.34 9.44 7.70
C ARG A 175 10.93 10.79 7.11
N THR A 176 9.98 10.80 6.19
CA THR A 176 9.41 12.01 5.60
C THR A 176 8.80 12.90 6.68
N MET A 177 7.99 12.33 7.58
CA MET A 177 7.41 13.05 8.71
C MET A 177 8.45 13.58 9.69
N THR A 178 9.50 12.79 9.97
CA THR A 178 10.60 13.25 10.82
C THR A 178 11.31 14.45 10.19
N ASN A 179 11.58 14.41 8.89
CA ASN A 179 12.18 15.53 8.16
C ASN A 179 11.30 16.79 8.23
N ILE A 180 10.01 16.66 7.96
CA ILE A 180 9.04 17.76 8.02
C ILE A 180 8.95 18.38 9.42
N ASN A 181 8.88 17.54 10.45
CA ASN A 181 8.80 17.99 11.85
C ASN A 181 10.07 18.73 12.31
N ASN A 182 11.21 18.43 11.69
CA ASN A 182 12.47 19.13 11.92
C ASN A 182 12.72 20.31 10.94
N GLY A 183 11.71 20.73 10.19
CA GLY A 183 11.76 21.91 9.33
C GLY A 183 12.18 21.68 7.89
N GLY A 184 12.40 20.43 7.46
CA GLY A 184 12.67 20.10 6.06
C GLY A 184 11.48 20.40 5.15
N ARG A 185 11.72 21.08 4.03
CA ARG A 185 10.68 21.51 3.09
C ARG A 185 11.07 21.30 1.62
N THR A 186 12.30 20.91 1.37
CA THR A 186 12.83 20.81 0.01
C THR A 186 13.59 19.49 -0.20
N PRO A 187 13.77 19.04 -1.44
CA PRO A 187 14.57 17.86 -1.78
C PRO A 187 16.03 17.94 -1.32
N VAL A 188 16.52 19.15 -1.03
CA VAL A 188 17.91 19.37 -0.53
C VAL A 188 18.17 18.58 0.75
N ALA A 189 17.16 18.44 1.63
CA ALA A 189 17.30 17.63 2.83
C ALA A 189 17.62 16.16 2.51
N GLY A 190 16.98 15.58 1.49
CA GLY A 190 17.28 14.22 1.01
C GLY A 190 18.69 14.10 0.39
N ILE A 191 19.12 15.09 -0.37
CA ILE A 191 20.47 15.13 -0.95
C ILE A 191 21.53 15.19 0.14
N VAL A 192 21.35 16.07 1.13
CA VAL A 192 22.27 16.19 2.29
C VAL A 192 22.32 14.88 3.08
N HIS A 193 21.15 14.24 3.31
CA HIS A 193 21.09 12.93 3.95
C HIS A 193 21.90 11.87 3.20
N ALA A 194 21.75 11.78 1.88
CA ALA A 194 22.50 10.84 1.05
C ALA A 194 24.01 11.12 1.07
N LEU A 195 24.43 12.40 1.03
CA LEU A 195 25.82 12.79 1.13
C LEU A 195 26.42 12.42 2.50
N ILE A 196 25.70 12.66 3.59
CA ILE A 196 26.17 12.29 4.93
C ILE A 196 26.31 10.77 5.04
N LEU A 197 25.35 9.98 4.53
CA LEU A 197 25.48 8.52 4.54
C LEU A 197 26.67 8.04 3.72
N MET A 198 26.96 8.67 2.59
CA MET A 198 28.14 8.37 1.78
C MET A 198 29.44 8.69 2.55
N LEU A 199 29.49 9.81 3.26
CA LEU A 199 30.64 10.16 4.12
C LEU A 199 30.81 9.15 5.28
N VAL A 200 29.72 8.74 5.90
CA VAL A 200 29.73 7.70 6.94
C VAL A 200 30.30 6.39 6.37
N LEU A 201 29.86 5.96 5.20
CA LEU A 201 30.37 4.76 4.54
C LEU A 201 31.88 4.85 4.26
N LEU A 202 32.35 6.00 3.78
CA LEU A 202 33.75 6.20 3.38
C LEU A 202 34.71 6.29 4.56
N PHE A 203 34.31 6.99 5.63
CA PHE A 203 35.22 7.33 6.73
C PHE A 203 34.95 6.57 8.02
N MET A 204 33.69 6.16 8.24
CA MET A 204 33.26 5.52 9.48
C MET A 204 33.00 4.01 9.34
N GLY A 205 33.31 3.40 8.19
CA GLY A 205 33.13 1.98 7.94
C GLY A 205 33.67 1.08 9.08
N PRO A 206 34.92 1.27 9.54
CA PRO A 206 35.46 0.49 10.65
C PRO A 206 34.68 0.65 11.96
N LEU A 207 34.15 1.85 12.26
CA LEU A 207 33.31 2.09 13.45
C LEU A 207 31.94 1.46 13.32
N VAL A 208 31.35 1.50 12.14
CA VAL A 208 30.07 0.83 11.83
C VAL A 208 30.23 -0.70 11.99
N GLY A 209 31.38 -1.25 11.62
CA GLY A 209 31.70 -2.66 11.81
C GLY A 209 31.66 -3.12 13.28
N LEU A 210 31.85 -2.24 14.24
CA LEU A 210 31.81 -2.55 15.68
C LEU A 210 30.38 -2.65 16.24
N ILE A 211 29.35 -2.25 15.49
CA ILE A 211 27.95 -2.25 15.97
C ILE A 211 27.50 -3.69 16.23
N PRO A 212 27.00 -4.00 17.46
CA PRO A 212 26.57 -5.35 17.78
C PRO A 212 25.23 -5.69 17.12
N MET A 213 25.14 -6.85 16.49
CA MET A 213 23.93 -7.34 15.81
C MET A 213 22.68 -7.36 16.70
N PRO A 214 22.74 -7.71 18.00
CA PRO A 214 21.59 -7.65 18.88
C PRO A 214 21.01 -6.24 19.07
N CYS A 215 21.84 -5.19 18.99
CA CYS A 215 21.36 -3.81 19.03
C CYS A 215 20.56 -3.45 17.77
N LEU A 216 21.02 -3.88 16.59
CA LEU A 216 20.26 -3.70 15.35
C LEU A 216 18.94 -4.46 15.35
N ALA A 217 18.94 -5.68 15.93
CA ALA A 217 17.70 -6.43 16.12
C ALA A 217 16.69 -5.67 16.99
N ALA A 218 17.15 -5.05 18.08
CA ALA A 218 16.31 -4.20 18.92
C ALA A 218 15.73 -2.99 18.17
N VAL A 219 16.55 -2.33 17.34
CA VAL A 219 16.08 -1.24 16.48
C VAL A 219 15.01 -1.73 15.52
N LEU A 220 15.21 -2.89 14.88
CA LEU A 220 14.22 -3.48 13.95
C LEU A 220 12.91 -3.84 14.64
N ILE A 221 12.95 -4.33 15.89
CA ILE A 221 11.74 -4.63 16.68
C ILE A 221 10.92 -3.35 16.90
N ILE A 222 11.57 -2.25 17.28
CA ILE A 222 10.89 -0.96 17.49
C ILE A 222 10.34 -0.41 16.19
N VAL A 223 11.09 -0.52 15.08
CA VAL A 223 10.62 -0.11 13.76
C VAL A 223 9.41 -0.94 13.36
N ALA A 224 9.45 -2.27 13.52
CA ALA A 224 8.32 -3.16 13.23
C ALA A 224 7.08 -2.80 14.06
N TYR A 225 7.25 -2.53 15.37
CA TYR A 225 6.17 -2.08 16.23
C TYR A 225 5.55 -0.76 15.74
N ASN A 226 6.38 0.23 15.41
CA ASN A 226 5.92 1.52 14.91
C ASN A 226 5.23 1.42 13.54
N MET A 227 5.69 0.52 12.68
CA MET A 227 5.12 0.28 11.35
C MET A 227 3.90 -0.64 11.36
N SER A 228 3.67 -1.40 12.42
CA SER A 228 2.55 -2.36 12.50
C SER A 228 1.17 -1.73 12.31
N GLY A 229 1.03 -0.43 12.61
CA GLY A 229 -0.22 0.31 12.43
C GLY A 229 -1.40 -0.31 13.19
N TRP A 230 -1.17 -0.98 14.32
CA TRP A 230 -2.20 -1.71 15.05
C TRP A 230 -3.48 -0.90 15.36
N ARG A 231 -3.32 0.43 15.55
CA ARG A 231 -4.45 1.34 15.75
C ARG A 231 -5.30 1.47 14.49
N THR A 232 -4.67 1.53 13.34
CA THR A 232 -5.33 1.55 12.03
C THR A 232 -6.02 0.22 11.77
N PHE A 233 -5.39 -0.90 12.13
CA PHE A 233 -6.01 -2.23 12.06
C PHE A 233 -7.31 -2.30 12.85
N VAL A 234 -7.31 -1.83 14.11
CA VAL A 234 -8.52 -1.77 14.96
C VAL A 234 -9.59 -0.84 14.37
N SER A 235 -9.18 0.27 13.76
CA SER A 235 -10.10 1.19 13.08
C SER A 235 -10.76 0.56 11.86
N LEU A 236 -9.99 -0.15 11.04
CA LEU A 236 -10.49 -0.86 9.84
C LEU A 236 -11.42 -2.04 10.21
N TYR A 237 -11.17 -2.70 11.33
CA TYR A 237 -12.09 -3.73 11.85
C TYR A 237 -13.50 -3.19 12.10
N LYS A 238 -13.63 -1.92 12.49
CA LYS A 238 -14.91 -1.24 12.70
C LYS A 238 -15.49 -0.61 11.43
N GLY A 239 -14.74 -0.61 10.35
CA GLY A 239 -15.09 -0.06 9.05
C GLY A 239 -15.89 -1.03 8.16
N PRO A 240 -15.94 -0.77 6.84
CA PRO A 240 -16.59 -1.65 5.88
C PRO A 240 -15.99 -3.06 5.89
N LYS A 241 -16.84 -4.09 5.95
CA LYS A 241 -16.39 -5.50 6.00
C LYS A 241 -15.55 -5.90 4.78
N SER A 242 -15.79 -5.29 3.62
CA SER A 242 -15.01 -5.52 2.40
C SER A 242 -13.54 -5.14 2.57
N ASP A 243 -13.30 -3.96 3.14
CA ASP A 243 -11.96 -3.41 3.28
C ASP A 243 -11.18 -4.22 4.33
N PHE A 244 -11.85 -4.63 5.40
CA PHE A 244 -11.29 -5.53 6.41
C PHE A 244 -10.99 -6.93 5.82
N ALA A 245 -11.83 -7.46 4.94
CA ALA A 245 -11.60 -8.75 4.28
C ALA A 245 -10.34 -8.68 3.38
N VAL A 246 -10.16 -7.60 2.62
CA VAL A 246 -8.93 -7.40 1.81
C VAL A 246 -7.71 -7.34 2.72
N LEU A 247 -7.75 -6.54 3.79
CA LEU A 247 -6.66 -6.43 4.76
C LEU A 247 -6.28 -7.79 5.34
N MET A 248 -7.27 -8.55 5.84
CA MET A 248 -7.02 -9.86 6.47
C MET A 248 -6.50 -10.88 5.46
N THR A 249 -7.06 -10.93 4.27
CA THR A 249 -6.60 -11.84 3.21
C THR A 249 -5.16 -11.52 2.83
N THR A 250 -4.85 -10.26 2.56
CA THR A 250 -3.48 -9.83 2.21
C THR A 250 -2.50 -10.12 3.35
N PHE A 251 -2.88 -9.83 4.59
CA PHE A 251 -2.04 -10.10 5.76
C PHE A 251 -1.73 -11.60 5.93
N VAL A 252 -2.75 -12.45 5.88
CA VAL A 252 -2.60 -13.90 6.02
C VAL A 252 -1.76 -14.48 4.89
N LEU A 253 -1.99 -14.04 3.65
CA LEU A 253 -1.20 -14.49 2.50
C LEU A 253 0.26 -14.04 2.60
N THR A 254 0.53 -12.82 3.09
CA THR A 254 1.90 -12.34 3.31
C THR A 254 2.64 -13.18 4.35
N VAL A 255 1.93 -13.63 5.40
CA VAL A 255 2.54 -14.42 6.48
C VAL A 255 2.77 -15.87 6.04
N ILE A 256 1.84 -16.48 5.30
CA ILE A 256 1.89 -17.91 4.95
C ILE A 256 2.75 -18.16 3.70
N PHE A 257 2.60 -17.34 2.68
CA PHE A 257 3.30 -17.50 1.40
C PHE A 257 4.45 -16.48 1.29
N ASP A 258 4.21 -15.42 0.52
CA ASP A 258 5.13 -14.30 0.38
C ASP A 258 4.37 -13.01 0.05
N LEU A 259 5.11 -11.90 0.04
CA LEU A 259 4.57 -10.59 -0.25
C LEU A 259 4.08 -10.45 -1.71
N THR A 260 4.70 -11.16 -2.65
CA THR A 260 4.34 -11.09 -4.08
C THR A 260 2.94 -11.64 -4.30
N ILE A 261 2.69 -12.88 -3.85
CA ILE A 261 1.38 -13.54 -3.93
C ILE A 261 0.33 -12.75 -3.17
N ALA A 262 0.68 -12.22 -1.99
CA ALA A 262 -0.24 -11.44 -1.17
C ALA A 262 -0.71 -10.17 -1.89
N ILE A 263 0.18 -9.46 -2.57
CA ILE A 263 -0.17 -8.24 -3.31
C ILE A 263 -1.01 -8.56 -4.54
N GLU A 264 -0.64 -9.58 -5.31
CA GLU A 264 -1.38 -9.98 -6.50
C GLU A 264 -2.83 -10.35 -6.15
N ILE A 265 -3.02 -11.24 -5.17
CA ILE A 265 -4.35 -11.67 -4.72
C ILE A 265 -5.09 -10.54 -4.01
N GLY A 266 -4.41 -9.77 -3.15
CA GLY A 266 -5.00 -8.65 -2.44
C GLY A 266 -5.50 -7.56 -3.38
N LEU A 267 -4.74 -7.23 -4.41
CA LEU A 267 -5.13 -6.27 -5.44
C LEU A 267 -6.33 -6.77 -6.25
N LEU A 268 -6.30 -8.05 -6.69
CA LEU A 268 -7.41 -8.67 -7.40
C LEU A 268 -8.70 -8.63 -6.56
N LEU A 269 -8.61 -9.03 -5.29
CA LEU A 269 -9.75 -9.02 -4.36
C LEU A 269 -10.27 -7.59 -4.14
N ALA A 270 -9.38 -6.61 -3.97
CA ALA A 270 -9.76 -5.21 -3.82
C ALA A 270 -10.52 -4.69 -5.03
N VAL A 271 -10.06 -5.00 -6.25
CA VAL A 271 -10.74 -4.61 -7.49
C VAL A 271 -12.13 -5.26 -7.60
N VAL A 272 -12.25 -6.56 -7.32
CA VAL A 272 -13.53 -7.28 -7.37
C VAL A 272 -14.52 -6.71 -6.37
N LEU A 273 -14.10 -6.47 -5.12
CA LEU A 273 -14.96 -5.90 -4.08
C LEU A 273 -15.32 -4.44 -4.37
N PHE A 274 -14.40 -3.67 -4.94
CA PHE A 274 -14.68 -2.31 -5.40
C PHE A 274 -15.75 -2.29 -6.49
N LEU A 275 -15.61 -3.15 -7.52
CA LEU A 275 -16.61 -3.29 -8.60
C LEU A 275 -17.99 -3.69 -8.04
N LYS A 276 -18.02 -4.67 -7.12
CA LYS A 276 -19.26 -5.07 -6.45
C LYS A 276 -19.89 -3.90 -5.70
N ARG A 277 -19.13 -3.18 -4.89
CA ARG A 277 -19.62 -2.01 -4.13
C ARG A 277 -20.14 -0.91 -5.04
N THR A 278 -19.42 -0.63 -6.14
CA THR A 278 -19.84 0.35 -7.14
C THR A 278 -21.14 -0.07 -7.80
N SER A 279 -21.30 -1.35 -8.13
CA SER A 279 -22.54 -1.90 -8.69
C SER A 279 -23.72 -1.79 -7.71
N GLU A 280 -23.50 -2.03 -6.42
CA GLU A 280 -24.51 -1.92 -5.38
C GLU A 280 -24.93 -0.47 -5.09
N SER A 281 -24.07 0.51 -5.34
CA SER A 281 -24.33 1.93 -5.08
C SER A 281 -25.25 2.61 -6.09
N VAL A 282 -25.52 1.97 -7.23
CA VAL A 282 -26.41 2.52 -8.23
C VAL A 282 -27.87 2.34 -7.82
N GLU A 283 -28.60 3.42 -7.80
CA GLU A 283 -30.05 3.43 -7.53
C GLU A 283 -30.83 3.60 -8.80
N ILE A 284 -31.91 2.83 -8.94
CA ILE A 284 -32.91 3.00 -9.98
C ILE A 284 -34.20 3.44 -9.28
N LYS A 285 -34.59 4.68 -9.54
CA LYS A 285 -35.81 5.27 -8.97
C LYS A 285 -36.93 5.17 -10.00
N HIS A 286 -38.09 4.77 -9.54
CA HIS A 286 -39.33 4.74 -10.30
C HIS A 286 -40.27 5.80 -9.75
N PHE A 287 -40.78 6.67 -10.63
CA PHE A 287 -41.74 7.72 -10.32
C PHE A 287 -43.09 7.36 -10.91
N HIS A 288 -44.11 7.30 -10.10
CA HIS A 288 -45.47 6.87 -10.53
C HIS A 288 -46.43 8.02 -10.67
N ASP A 289 -46.44 8.98 -9.74
CA ASP A 289 -47.46 10.02 -9.70
C ASP A 289 -46.90 11.44 -9.87
N GLU A 290 -45.79 11.76 -9.20
CA GLU A 290 -45.20 13.11 -9.20
C GLU A 290 -43.66 13.07 -9.20
N ILE A 291 -43.03 14.02 -9.84
CA ILE A 291 -41.60 14.30 -9.77
C ILE A 291 -41.42 15.62 -9.03
N ASP A 292 -40.71 15.63 -7.90
CA ASP A 292 -40.36 16.86 -7.18
C ASP A 292 -39.05 17.44 -7.77
N PRO A 293 -39.10 18.57 -8.48
CA PRO A 293 -37.91 19.18 -9.06
C PRO A 293 -36.90 19.67 -8.00
N ASN A 294 -37.34 19.90 -6.75
CA ASN A 294 -36.47 20.39 -5.70
C ASN A 294 -35.61 19.28 -5.06
N GLN A 295 -36.00 18.01 -5.19
CA GLN A 295 -35.18 16.88 -4.79
C GLN A 295 -34.07 16.57 -5.81
N GLU A 296 -34.18 17.10 -7.03
CA GLU A 296 -33.26 16.83 -8.12
C GLU A 296 -32.07 17.81 -8.20
N LEU A 297 -32.22 18.98 -7.63
CA LEU A 297 -31.19 20.01 -7.62
C LEU A 297 -30.76 20.22 -6.17
N ASP A 298 -29.46 20.06 -5.87
CA ASP A 298 -28.87 20.50 -4.59
C ASP A 298 -29.00 22.02 -4.36
N ILE A 299 -29.67 22.69 -5.26
CA ILE A 299 -29.99 24.13 -5.21
C ILE A 299 -31.52 24.20 -5.01
N LYS A 300 -31.95 24.73 -3.86
CA LYS A 300 -33.35 25.10 -3.62
C LYS A 300 -33.77 26.19 -4.58
N ILE A 301 -34.20 25.80 -5.76
CA ILE A 301 -34.97 26.67 -6.64
C ILE A 301 -36.41 26.58 -6.11
N ASN A 302 -36.94 27.66 -5.58
CA ASN A 302 -38.34 27.80 -5.15
C ASN A 302 -39.29 27.70 -6.37
N THR A 303 -39.43 26.53 -6.94
CA THR A 303 -40.48 26.22 -7.91
C THR A 303 -41.49 25.33 -7.19
N GLU A 304 -42.63 25.88 -6.87
CA GLU A 304 -43.76 25.19 -6.23
C GLU A 304 -44.48 24.20 -7.16
N GLU A 305 -44.04 24.04 -8.40
CA GLU A 305 -44.70 23.16 -9.42
C GLU A 305 -44.09 21.77 -9.38
N LYS A 306 -44.78 20.84 -8.76
CA LYS A 306 -44.58 19.42 -8.96
C LYS A 306 -45.04 18.99 -10.34
N LEU A 307 -44.18 18.28 -11.07
CA LEU A 307 -44.51 17.74 -12.37
C LEU A 307 -45.37 16.48 -12.20
N SER A 308 -46.66 16.54 -12.57
CA SER A 308 -47.54 15.39 -12.60
C SER A 308 -47.22 14.48 -13.80
N ILE A 309 -47.13 13.17 -13.55
CA ILE A 309 -46.90 12.16 -14.60
C ILE A 309 -48.31 11.78 -15.19
N PRO A 310 -48.50 11.88 -16.51
CA PRO A 310 -49.74 11.49 -17.13
C PRO A 310 -50.05 9.98 -16.98
N GLU A 311 -51.30 9.60 -16.95
CA GLU A 311 -51.69 8.17 -16.91
C GLU A 311 -51.13 7.41 -18.13
N GLY A 312 -50.52 6.26 -17.90
CA GLY A 312 -49.91 5.42 -18.90
C GLY A 312 -48.46 5.79 -19.24
N VAL A 313 -47.83 6.70 -18.46
CA VAL A 313 -46.43 7.03 -18.55
C VAL A 313 -45.72 6.55 -17.28
N ASP A 314 -44.61 5.81 -17.43
CA ASP A 314 -43.70 5.43 -16.35
C ASP A 314 -42.38 6.17 -16.51
N VAL A 315 -41.85 6.69 -15.41
CA VAL A 315 -40.56 7.40 -15.42
C VAL A 315 -39.59 6.68 -14.53
N TYR A 316 -38.43 6.35 -15.08
CA TYR A 316 -37.32 5.74 -14.37
C TYR A 316 -36.13 6.70 -14.39
N GLU A 317 -35.43 6.82 -13.28
CA GLU A 317 -34.17 7.55 -13.22
C GLU A 317 -33.06 6.59 -12.79
N ILE A 318 -31.97 6.58 -13.55
CA ILE A 318 -30.75 5.83 -13.24
C ILE A 318 -29.77 6.79 -12.59
N ASP A 319 -29.42 6.51 -11.33
CA ASP A 319 -28.47 7.31 -10.56
C ASP A 319 -27.18 6.51 -10.37
N GLY A 320 -26.17 6.83 -11.16
CA GLY A 320 -24.86 6.19 -11.15
C GLY A 320 -24.45 5.60 -12.51
N PRO A 321 -23.25 4.99 -12.58
CA PRO A 321 -22.72 4.42 -13.82
C PRO A 321 -23.53 3.21 -14.29
N TYR A 322 -23.83 3.13 -15.58
CA TYR A 322 -24.61 2.03 -16.16
C TYR A 322 -23.70 1.04 -16.89
N PHE A 323 -23.40 -0.07 -16.24
CA PHE A 323 -22.46 -1.08 -16.71
C PHE A 323 -22.96 -2.51 -16.40
N PHE A 324 -22.21 -3.55 -16.77
CA PHE A 324 -22.61 -4.96 -16.69
C PHE A 324 -23.30 -5.40 -15.38
N GLY A 325 -22.91 -4.81 -14.24
CA GLY A 325 -23.45 -5.18 -12.92
C GLY A 325 -24.86 -4.66 -12.64
N ILE A 326 -25.42 -3.77 -13.48
CA ILE A 326 -26.67 -3.05 -13.18
C ILE A 326 -27.81 -3.41 -14.11
N ALA A 327 -27.51 -3.96 -15.27
CA ALA A 327 -28.51 -4.33 -16.26
C ALA A 327 -29.61 -5.23 -15.67
N ASN A 328 -29.23 -6.25 -14.91
CA ASN A 328 -30.19 -7.16 -14.26
C ASN A 328 -31.06 -6.46 -13.19
N LYS A 329 -30.49 -5.45 -12.51
CA LYS A 329 -31.21 -4.65 -11.51
C LYS A 329 -32.31 -3.79 -12.14
N PHE A 330 -32.06 -3.27 -13.33
CA PHE A 330 -33.04 -2.49 -14.07
C PHE A 330 -34.21 -3.37 -14.54
N GLU A 331 -33.93 -4.56 -15.10
CA GLU A 331 -34.95 -5.54 -15.45
C GLU A 331 -35.79 -5.99 -14.25
N GLU A 332 -35.18 -6.21 -13.10
CA GLU A 332 -35.87 -6.58 -11.87
C GLU A 332 -36.84 -5.48 -11.40
N VAL A 333 -36.42 -4.21 -11.44
CA VAL A 333 -37.27 -3.08 -11.08
C VAL A 333 -38.47 -2.98 -12.02
N MET A 334 -38.25 -3.16 -13.32
CA MET A 334 -39.32 -3.11 -14.31
C MET A 334 -40.29 -4.30 -14.19
N SER A 335 -39.82 -5.50 -13.87
CA SER A 335 -40.64 -6.69 -13.77
C SER A 335 -41.62 -6.67 -12.58
N ARG A 336 -41.32 -5.85 -11.57
CA ARG A 336 -42.21 -5.69 -10.38
C ARG A 336 -43.43 -4.84 -10.65
N ILE A 337 -43.55 -4.18 -11.81
CA ILE A 337 -44.63 -3.27 -12.12
C ILE A 337 -45.71 -4.01 -12.93
N SER A 338 -46.87 -4.18 -12.34
CA SER A 338 -47.96 -4.98 -12.89
C SER A 338 -48.72 -4.33 -14.04
N LYS A 339 -48.67 -3.00 -14.22
CA LYS A 339 -49.39 -2.27 -15.29
C LYS A 339 -48.43 -1.94 -16.43
N LYS A 340 -48.87 -2.28 -17.65
CA LYS A 340 -48.09 -2.00 -18.86
C LYS A 340 -48.28 -0.52 -19.27
N PRO A 341 -47.20 0.31 -19.27
CA PRO A 341 -47.31 1.70 -19.68
C PRO A 341 -47.45 1.81 -21.21
N LYS A 342 -47.92 2.95 -21.68
CA LYS A 342 -47.84 3.33 -23.13
C LYS A 342 -46.48 3.91 -23.49
N VAL A 343 -45.92 4.68 -22.54
CA VAL A 343 -44.62 5.34 -22.69
C VAL A 343 -43.76 5.10 -21.46
N ARG A 344 -42.51 4.79 -21.69
CA ARG A 344 -41.49 4.63 -20.63
C ARG A 344 -40.39 5.67 -20.87
N ILE A 345 -40.20 6.55 -19.89
CA ILE A 345 -39.15 7.58 -19.93
C ILE A 345 -38.02 7.11 -19.04
N ILE A 346 -36.81 6.99 -19.58
CA ILE A 346 -35.59 6.64 -18.86
C ILE A 346 -34.74 7.89 -18.75
N ARG A 347 -34.60 8.42 -17.55
CA ARG A 347 -33.78 9.60 -17.25
C ARG A 347 -32.36 9.17 -16.98
N MET A 348 -31.41 9.66 -17.76
CA MET A 348 -29.99 9.28 -17.73
C MET A 348 -29.09 10.44 -17.30
N ARG A 349 -29.65 11.53 -16.80
CA ARG A 349 -28.90 12.75 -16.45
C ARG A 349 -27.78 12.48 -15.43
N ARG A 350 -28.00 11.51 -14.52
CA ARG A 350 -27.05 11.10 -13.49
C ARG A 350 -26.20 9.90 -13.86
N VAL A 351 -26.21 9.48 -15.12
CA VAL A 351 -25.34 8.44 -15.65
C VAL A 351 -24.05 9.08 -16.14
N PRO A 352 -22.91 8.90 -15.45
CA PRO A 352 -21.64 9.51 -15.82
C PRO A 352 -20.95 8.81 -16.98
N PHE A 353 -21.14 7.49 -17.12
CA PHE A 353 -20.65 6.67 -18.21
C PHE A 353 -21.46 5.39 -18.38
N MET A 354 -21.36 4.79 -19.57
CA MET A 354 -21.96 3.52 -19.93
C MET A 354 -20.91 2.67 -20.65
N ASP A 355 -20.88 1.36 -20.34
CA ASP A 355 -20.02 0.41 -21.06
C ASP A 355 -20.78 -0.29 -22.20
N SER A 356 -20.05 -1.07 -23.01
CA SER A 356 -20.64 -1.81 -24.14
C SER A 356 -21.74 -2.77 -23.72
N THR A 357 -21.65 -3.36 -22.51
CA THR A 357 -22.69 -4.23 -21.97
C THR A 357 -23.93 -3.44 -21.56
N GLY A 358 -23.74 -2.25 -20.97
CA GLY A 358 -24.84 -1.34 -20.66
C GLY A 358 -25.59 -0.89 -21.92
N ILE A 359 -24.86 -0.53 -22.99
CA ILE A 359 -25.48 -0.19 -24.28
C ILE A 359 -26.28 -1.36 -24.82
N HIS A 360 -25.70 -2.55 -24.88
CA HIS A 360 -26.39 -3.74 -25.39
C HIS A 360 -27.67 -4.05 -24.60
N ASN A 361 -27.64 -3.96 -23.28
CA ASN A 361 -28.81 -4.21 -22.43
C ASN A 361 -29.91 -3.15 -22.64
N LEU A 362 -29.50 -1.90 -22.85
CA LEU A 362 -30.45 -0.83 -23.22
C LEU A 362 -31.10 -1.08 -24.59
N GLU A 363 -30.32 -1.56 -25.57
CA GLU A 363 -30.84 -1.94 -26.90
C GLU A 363 -31.85 -3.10 -26.79
N VAL A 364 -31.52 -4.15 -26.03
CA VAL A 364 -32.43 -5.28 -25.78
C VAL A 364 -33.70 -4.80 -25.10
N LEU A 365 -33.62 -3.91 -24.14
CA LEU A 365 -34.78 -3.30 -23.50
C LEU A 365 -35.66 -2.52 -24.45
N ILE A 366 -35.06 -1.71 -25.34
CA ILE A 366 -35.77 -0.95 -26.34
C ILE A 366 -36.50 -1.89 -27.32
N GLU A 367 -35.84 -2.93 -27.80
CA GLU A 367 -36.45 -3.91 -28.72
C GLU A 367 -37.61 -4.68 -28.05
N GLN A 368 -37.44 -5.10 -26.79
CA GLN A 368 -38.47 -5.79 -26.06
C GLN A 368 -39.68 -4.89 -25.80
N SER A 369 -39.46 -3.66 -25.37
CA SER A 369 -40.52 -2.67 -25.17
C SER A 369 -41.26 -2.38 -26.45
N LYS A 370 -40.56 -2.28 -27.57
CA LYS A 370 -41.17 -2.08 -28.91
C LYS A 370 -42.06 -3.26 -29.29
N LYS A 371 -41.64 -4.51 -29.06
CA LYS A 371 -42.47 -5.72 -29.25
C LYS A 371 -43.72 -5.71 -28.39
N GLU A 372 -43.63 -5.14 -27.22
CA GLU A 372 -44.75 -4.98 -26.30
C GLU A 372 -45.66 -3.77 -26.62
N GLY A 373 -45.31 -2.95 -27.58
CA GLY A 373 -46.05 -1.73 -27.95
C GLY A 373 -45.84 -0.58 -26.97
N VAL A 374 -44.74 -0.58 -26.20
CA VAL A 374 -44.36 0.48 -25.27
C VAL A 374 -43.32 1.38 -25.95
N GLN A 375 -43.57 2.67 -26.01
CA GLN A 375 -42.59 3.64 -26.50
C GLN A 375 -41.56 3.97 -25.43
N ILE A 376 -40.28 3.90 -25.78
CA ILE A 376 -39.19 4.36 -24.90
C ILE A 376 -38.71 5.75 -25.31
N VAL A 377 -38.49 6.58 -24.28
CA VAL A 377 -37.91 7.93 -24.43
C VAL A 377 -36.71 8.01 -23.50
N LEU A 378 -35.52 8.28 -24.05
CA LEU A 378 -34.33 8.58 -23.29
C LEU A 378 -34.25 10.08 -23.06
N SER A 379 -34.06 10.48 -21.78
CA SER A 379 -34.03 11.87 -21.37
C SER A 379 -32.71 12.20 -20.63
N GLY A 380 -32.13 13.35 -20.94
CA GLY A 380 -30.97 13.85 -20.23
C GLY A 380 -29.70 13.03 -20.46
N VAL A 381 -29.53 12.40 -21.62
CA VAL A 381 -28.33 11.64 -21.97
C VAL A 381 -27.12 12.57 -21.98
N ASN A 382 -26.10 12.22 -21.22
CA ASN A 382 -24.83 12.97 -21.16
C ASN A 382 -24.07 12.78 -22.50
N PRO A 383 -23.38 13.81 -23.03
CA PRO A 383 -22.54 13.67 -24.24
C PRO A 383 -21.45 12.60 -24.18
N ASN A 384 -21.06 12.18 -22.96
CA ASN A 384 -20.06 11.12 -22.73
C ASN A 384 -20.67 9.71 -22.64
N VAL A 385 -21.99 9.57 -22.71
CA VAL A 385 -22.75 8.34 -22.69
C VAL A 385 -23.26 8.02 -24.09
#